data_567b0ac3246abc0d92d9d6a36acc396f
#
_entry.id   567b0ac3246abc0d92d9d6a36acc396f
#
_cell.length_a   1.000
_cell.length_b   1.000
_cell.length_c   1.000
_cell.angle_alpha   90.00
_cell.angle_beta   90.00
_cell.angle_gamma   90.00
#
_symmetry.space_group_name_H-M   'P 1'
#
loop_
_entity.id
_entity.type
_entity.pdbx_description
1 polymer ?
#
loop_
_entity_poly.entity_id
_entity_poly.type
_entity_poly.pdbx_seq_one_letter_code
_entity_poly.pdbx_strand_id
1 'polypeptide(L)'
;TSPEAIHLAEERGAFGKVLDKANLISPAHGMAASFEEAKEIASRISYPVLVRPSYVLGGRGMEIVYDEKNLAQYIERATEITPDHPVLVDRFLDEALEIDVDALFDGNEMFLGGIMEHIEEAGVHSGDSACSLPPISLSKAQIEEIRKSTFAIGTGVGVIGLLNVQYAISENILYVLEANPRASRTVPFVSKATGISLAKACSRIMLGTSIKQLRAEGVLPKFGDGADQIKGAPIAVKEAVLPFGRFTGVDSVLGPEMKSTGEVMGIDSSFGMAFAKSQSGAYAGGLPLKGNVFVSAADKDKENMIIAIKKLEQLGFNFYATKGTADFIFKHGIKSKVLRKVQDGPLAGEI
;
A
#
# COMPACT_ATOMS: atom_id res chain seq x y z
N THR A 1 5.55 5.25 -23.32
CA THR A 1 4.12 4.83 -23.41
C THR A 1 3.33 5.86 -24.19
N SER A 2 2.41 5.43 -25.05
CA SER A 2 1.57 6.33 -25.88
C SER A 2 0.44 6.95 -25.06
N PRO A 3 -0.15 8.09 -25.50
CA PRO A 3 -1.34 8.66 -24.85
C PRO A 3 -2.53 7.69 -24.81
N GLU A 4 -2.71 6.85 -25.84
CA GLU A 4 -3.77 5.83 -25.87
C GLU A 4 -3.58 4.77 -24.81
N ALA A 5 -2.35 4.32 -24.58
CA ALA A 5 -2.03 3.37 -23.51
C ALA A 5 -2.26 3.98 -22.11
N ILE A 6 -1.94 5.26 -21.94
CA ILE A 6 -2.25 5.99 -20.70
C ILE A 6 -3.76 6.03 -20.47
N HIS A 7 -4.53 6.41 -21.49
CA HIS A 7 -5.98 6.45 -21.42
C HIS A 7 -6.59 5.07 -21.09
N LEU A 8 -6.09 3.99 -21.71
CA LEU A 8 -6.54 2.62 -21.42
C LEU A 8 -6.31 2.19 -19.97
N ALA A 9 -5.26 2.67 -19.35
CA ALA A 9 -4.94 2.33 -17.95
C ALA A 9 -5.70 3.19 -16.94
N GLU A 10 -5.96 4.46 -17.26
CA GLU A 10 -6.58 5.43 -16.35
C GLU A 10 -8.11 5.46 -16.44
N GLU A 11 -8.69 5.16 -17.63
CA GLU A 11 -10.15 5.09 -17.78
C GLU A 11 -10.65 3.72 -17.27
N ARG A 12 -11.49 3.77 -16.21
CA ARG A 12 -11.90 2.57 -15.45
C ARG A 12 -12.59 1.51 -16.31
N GLY A 13 -13.47 1.93 -17.22
CA GLY A 13 -14.21 1.01 -18.10
C GLY A 13 -13.32 0.38 -19.16
N ALA A 14 -12.36 1.14 -19.71
CA ALA A 14 -11.39 0.62 -20.66
C ALA A 14 -10.40 -0.33 -19.99
N PHE A 15 -9.90 0.03 -18.79
CA PHE A 15 -9.02 -0.83 -18.00
C PHE A 15 -9.72 -2.12 -17.58
N GLY A 16 -10.99 -2.05 -17.14
CA GLY A 16 -11.79 -3.24 -16.84
C GLY A 16 -11.84 -4.25 -17.99
N LYS A 17 -12.00 -3.78 -19.23
CA LYS A 17 -11.96 -4.65 -20.44
C LYS A 17 -10.59 -5.29 -20.67
N VAL A 18 -9.51 -4.60 -20.30
CA VAL A 18 -8.14 -5.20 -20.34
C VAL A 18 -8.03 -6.31 -19.34
N LEU A 19 -8.51 -6.10 -18.10
CA LEU A 19 -8.48 -7.10 -17.03
C LEU A 19 -9.36 -8.31 -17.39
N ASP A 20 -10.58 -8.09 -17.89
CA ASP A 20 -11.50 -9.17 -18.31
C ASP A 20 -10.87 -10.07 -19.37
N LYS A 21 -10.24 -9.48 -20.39
CA LYS A 21 -9.53 -10.24 -21.45
C LYS A 21 -8.37 -11.07 -20.92
N ALA A 22 -7.73 -10.60 -19.84
CA ALA A 22 -6.62 -11.28 -19.17
C ALA A 22 -7.10 -12.26 -18.08
N ASN A 23 -8.40 -12.37 -17.82
CA ASN A 23 -9.01 -13.10 -16.70
C ASN A 23 -8.42 -12.65 -15.33
N LEU A 24 -8.20 -11.35 -15.18
CA LEU A 24 -7.73 -10.74 -13.92
C LEU A 24 -8.90 -10.12 -13.17
N ILE A 25 -8.84 -10.16 -11.86
CA ILE A 25 -9.91 -9.71 -10.97
C ILE A 25 -9.60 -8.30 -10.45
N SER A 26 -10.57 -7.40 -10.51
CA SER A 26 -10.56 -6.13 -9.79
C SER A 26 -11.68 -6.09 -8.74
N PRO A 27 -11.60 -5.23 -7.72
CA PRO A 27 -12.70 -5.03 -6.80
C PRO A 27 -13.99 -4.64 -7.55
N ALA A 28 -15.12 -5.15 -7.09
CA ALA A 28 -16.43 -4.77 -7.63
C ALA A 28 -16.62 -3.25 -7.47
N HIS A 29 -17.15 -2.59 -8.49
CA HIS A 29 -17.27 -1.14 -8.50
C HIS A 29 -18.49 -0.63 -9.28
N GLY A 30 -18.73 0.67 -9.20
CA GLY A 30 -19.68 1.39 -10.02
C GLY A 30 -19.44 2.89 -9.98
N MET A 31 -20.02 3.60 -10.96
CA MET A 31 -19.99 5.06 -11.03
C MET A 31 -21.38 5.59 -10.71
N ALA A 32 -21.46 6.61 -9.86
CA ALA A 32 -22.68 7.24 -9.40
C ALA A 32 -22.67 8.74 -9.68
N ALA A 33 -23.74 9.25 -10.26
CA ALA A 33 -23.99 10.68 -10.46
C ALA A 33 -24.93 11.27 -9.39
N SER A 34 -25.51 10.39 -8.52
CA SER A 34 -26.41 10.78 -7.45
C SER A 34 -26.18 9.93 -6.20
N PHE A 35 -26.74 10.37 -5.07
CA PHE A 35 -26.72 9.60 -3.83
C PHE A 35 -27.46 8.26 -3.98
N GLU A 36 -28.60 8.26 -4.63
CA GLU A 36 -29.42 7.06 -4.86
C GLU A 36 -28.65 6.01 -5.66
N GLU A 37 -27.97 6.42 -6.74
CA GLU A 37 -27.11 5.52 -7.51
C GLU A 37 -25.92 4.99 -6.68
N ALA A 38 -25.27 5.85 -5.89
CA ALA A 38 -24.19 5.44 -5.00
C ALA A 38 -24.64 4.42 -3.97
N LYS A 39 -25.82 4.62 -3.38
CA LYS A 39 -26.46 3.72 -2.44
C LYS A 39 -26.80 2.37 -3.08
N GLU A 40 -27.37 2.34 -4.27
CA GLU A 40 -27.65 1.11 -5.01
C GLU A 40 -26.37 0.32 -5.28
N ILE A 41 -25.32 1.01 -5.74
CA ILE A 41 -24.01 0.40 -5.97
C ILE A 41 -23.46 -0.16 -4.66
N ALA A 42 -23.38 0.62 -3.60
CA ALA A 42 -22.87 0.20 -2.30
C ALA A 42 -23.65 -1.00 -1.72
N SER A 43 -24.97 -1.03 -1.90
CA SER A 43 -25.82 -2.16 -1.48
C SER A 43 -25.50 -3.43 -2.27
N ARG A 44 -25.22 -3.31 -3.57
CA ARG A 44 -24.89 -4.42 -4.45
C ARG A 44 -23.50 -5.00 -4.16
N ILE A 45 -22.49 -4.15 -3.92
CA ILE A 45 -21.10 -4.57 -3.71
C ILE A 45 -20.76 -4.80 -2.24
N SER A 46 -21.65 -4.43 -1.32
CA SER A 46 -21.54 -4.52 0.14
C SER A 46 -20.53 -3.53 0.75
N TYR A 47 -20.88 -3.04 1.95
CA TYR A 47 -19.96 -2.24 2.76
C TYR A 47 -18.85 -3.10 3.40
N PRO A 48 -17.67 -2.53 3.72
CA PRO A 48 -17.29 -1.14 3.46
C PRO A 48 -17.01 -0.87 1.99
N VAL A 49 -17.18 0.40 1.57
CA VAL A 49 -16.87 0.87 0.23
C VAL A 49 -15.84 2.01 0.27
N LEU A 50 -14.98 2.07 -0.72
CA LEU A 50 -14.10 3.20 -0.97
C LEU A 50 -14.78 4.13 -1.96
N VAL A 51 -14.99 5.38 -1.56
CA VAL A 51 -15.63 6.38 -2.41
C VAL A 51 -14.63 7.45 -2.79
N ARG A 52 -14.60 7.81 -4.06
CA ARG A 52 -13.66 8.81 -4.57
C ARG A 52 -14.29 9.68 -5.66
N PRO A 53 -13.99 10.99 -5.68
CA PRO A 53 -14.35 11.84 -6.80
C PRO A 53 -13.62 11.40 -8.08
N SER A 54 -14.20 11.62 -9.24
CA SER A 54 -13.49 11.46 -10.51
C SER A 54 -12.41 12.54 -10.66
N TYR A 55 -11.29 12.20 -11.32
CA TYR A 55 -10.22 13.13 -11.69
C TYR A 55 -9.46 13.77 -10.51
N VAL A 56 -9.26 13.05 -9.42
CA VAL A 56 -8.40 13.50 -8.31
C VAL A 56 -7.04 12.80 -8.33
N LEU A 57 -6.01 13.50 -7.81
CA LEU A 57 -4.65 13.00 -7.67
C LEU A 57 -4.30 12.83 -6.19
N GLY A 58 -3.47 11.79 -5.87
CA GLY A 58 -2.96 11.56 -4.52
C GLY A 58 -4.04 11.20 -3.50
N GLY A 59 -5.12 10.55 -3.93
CA GLY A 59 -6.21 10.12 -3.05
C GLY A 59 -7.06 11.24 -2.46
N ARG A 60 -6.93 12.48 -2.96
CA ARG A 60 -7.64 13.64 -2.42
C ARG A 60 -9.14 13.44 -2.43
N GLY A 61 -9.77 13.62 -1.28
CA GLY A 61 -11.21 13.44 -1.11
C GLY A 61 -11.67 11.98 -1.19
N MET A 62 -10.78 11.00 -1.13
CA MET A 62 -11.15 9.59 -0.99
C MET A 62 -11.51 9.29 0.46
N GLU A 63 -12.51 8.44 0.67
CA GLU A 63 -12.96 8.04 2.01
C GLU A 63 -13.46 6.59 2.02
N ILE A 64 -13.12 5.86 3.09
CA ILE A 64 -13.67 4.53 3.34
C ILE A 64 -14.97 4.71 4.11
N VAL A 65 -16.06 4.20 3.55
CA VAL A 65 -17.42 4.38 4.04
C VAL A 65 -17.96 3.02 4.51
N TYR A 66 -18.38 2.97 5.77
CA TYR A 66 -18.80 1.74 6.42
C TYR A 66 -20.32 1.52 6.44
N ASP A 67 -21.10 2.56 6.18
CA ASP A 67 -22.57 2.50 6.20
C ASP A 67 -23.22 3.57 5.31
N GLU A 68 -24.54 3.44 5.13
CA GLU A 68 -25.33 4.34 4.28
C GLU A 68 -25.33 5.79 4.80
N LYS A 69 -25.30 6.00 6.11
CA LYS A 69 -25.32 7.34 6.70
C LYS A 69 -24.03 8.09 6.37
N ASN A 70 -22.90 7.42 6.49
CA ASN A 70 -21.60 7.99 6.14
C ASN A 70 -21.49 8.22 4.64
N LEU A 71 -22.10 7.35 3.81
CA LEU A 71 -22.18 7.55 2.36
C LEU A 71 -22.92 8.83 2.00
N ALA A 72 -24.07 9.10 2.63
CA ALA A 72 -24.84 10.32 2.41
C ALA A 72 -24.02 11.58 2.73
N GLN A 73 -23.34 11.60 3.87
CA GLN A 73 -22.48 12.71 4.28
C GLN A 73 -21.29 12.92 3.33
N TYR A 74 -20.74 11.83 2.80
CA TYR A 74 -19.65 11.90 1.82
C TYR A 74 -20.13 12.53 0.51
N ILE A 75 -21.23 12.03 -0.05
CA ILE A 75 -21.78 12.52 -1.33
C ILE A 75 -22.13 13.99 -1.26
N GLU A 76 -22.74 14.45 -0.15
CA GLU A 76 -23.04 15.87 0.08
C GLU A 76 -21.77 16.73 -0.03
N ARG A 77 -20.68 16.34 0.62
CA ARG A 77 -19.38 17.05 0.54
C ARG A 77 -18.74 16.94 -0.84
N ALA A 78 -18.80 15.77 -1.48
CA ALA A 78 -18.17 15.54 -2.78
C ALA A 78 -18.85 16.33 -3.91
N THR A 79 -20.17 16.48 -3.87
CA THR A 79 -20.94 17.29 -4.83
C THR A 79 -20.68 18.79 -4.67
N GLU A 80 -20.32 19.27 -3.48
CA GLU A 80 -19.84 20.64 -3.31
C GLU A 80 -18.50 20.90 -4.00
N ILE A 81 -17.62 19.88 -4.06
CA ILE A 81 -16.28 20.00 -4.64
C ILE A 81 -16.28 19.79 -6.15
N THR A 82 -17.09 18.87 -6.67
CA THR A 82 -17.16 18.49 -8.10
C THR A 82 -18.60 18.22 -8.53
N PRO A 83 -19.43 19.28 -8.72
CA PRO A 83 -20.87 19.10 -8.97
C PRO A 83 -21.23 18.33 -10.24
N ASP A 84 -20.37 18.38 -11.26
CA ASP A 84 -20.63 17.84 -12.61
C ASP A 84 -19.95 16.51 -12.89
N HIS A 85 -19.28 15.91 -11.88
CA HIS A 85 -18.51 14.68 -12.08
C HIS A 85 -19.03 13.51 -11.23
N PRO A 86 -19.17 12.32 -11.83
CA PRO A 86 -19.62 11.14 -11.09
C PRO A 86 -18.59 10.75 -10.00
N VAL A 87 -19.10 10.16 -8.94
CA VAL A 87 -18.32 9.57 -7.87
C VAL A 87 -18.11 8.08 -8.16
N LEU A 88 -16.91 7.59 -7.96
CA LEU A 88 -16.61 6.17 -8.07
C LEU A 88 -16.81 5.51 -6.71
N VAL A 89 -17.50 4.37 -6.71
CA VAL A 89 -17.75 3.54 -5.51
C VAL A 89 -17.14 2.18 -5.77
N ASP A 90 -16.06 1.85 -5.06
CA ASP A 90 -15.36 0.58 -5.14
C ASP A 90 -15.62 -0.24 -3.86
N ARG A 91 -15.72 -1.58 -3.97
CA ARG A 91 -15.67 -2.43 -2.80
C ARG A 91 -14.32 -2.25 -2.09
N PHE A 92 -14.34 -1.90 -0.82
CA PHE A 92 -13.14 -1.86 -0.02
C PHE A 92 -12.75 -3.28 0.42
N LEU A 93 -11.50 -3.64 0.21
CA LEU A 93 -10.94 -4.93 0.61
C LEU A 93 -10.33 -4.79 2.01
N ASP A 94 -11.17 -4.95 3.02
CA ASP A 94 -10.73 -4.88 4.41
C ASP A 94 -9.72 -5.98 4.74
N GLU A 95 -8.73 -5.68 5.57
CA GLU A 95 -7.66 -6.61 5.98
C GLU A 95 -6.84 -7.20 4.80
N ALA A 96 -6.88 -6.60 3.62
CA ALA A 96 -6.10 -7.04 2.49
C ALA A 96 -4.62 -6.64 2.61
N LEU A 97 -3.75 -7.46 2.06
CA LEU A 97 -2.32 -7.18 1.91
C LEU A 97 -2.10 -6.44 0.60
N GLU A 98 -1.66 -5.18 0.65
CA GLU A 98 -1.34 -4.40 -0.55
C GLU A 98 0.07 -4.64 -1.05
N ILE A 99 0.23 -4.56 -2.37
CA ILE A 99 1.48 -4.85 -3.07
C ILE A 99 1.64 -3.85 -4.20
N ASP A 100 2.81 -3.20 -4.25
CA ASP A 100 3.24 -2.39 -5.37
C ASP A 100 4.24 -3.15 -6.24
N VAL A 101 4.12 -3.02 -7.55
CA VAL A 101 5.05 -3.62 -8.52
C VAL A 101 5.53 -2.57 -9.49
N ASP A 102 6.85 -2.45 -9.65
CA ASP A 102 7.45 -1.65 -10.71
C ASP A 102 8.07 -2.56 -11.77
N ALA A 103 7.72 -2.34 -13.03
CA ALA A 103 8.21 -3.14 -14.17
C ALA A 103 8.61 -2.28 -15.36
N LEU A 104 9.50 -2.80 -16.20
CA LEU A 104 9.88 -2.25 -17.50
C LEU A 104 9.30 -3.11 -18.60
N PHE A 105 8.81 -2.46 -19.67
CA PHE A 105 8.32 -3.10 -20.90
C PHE A 105 8.95 -2.46 -22.12
N ASP A 106 9.36 -3.29 -23.09
CA ASP A 106 9.86 -2.84 -24.40
C ASP A 106 8.91 -3.16 -25.57
N GLY A 107 7.68 -3.63 -25.24
CA GLY A 107 6.67 -4.08 -26.19
C GLY A 107 6.70 -5.58 -26.48
N ASN A 108 7.79 -6.28 -26.16
CA ASN A 108 7.94 -7.72 -26.37
C ASN A 108 8.28 -8.47 -25.08
N GLU A 109 9.14 -7.85 -24.26
CA GLU A 109 9.68 -8.43 -23.04
C GLU A 109 9.38 -7.54 -21.84
N MET A 110 9.18 -8.16 -20.67
CA MET A 110 9.07 -7.48 -19.38
C MET A 110 10.31 -7.76 -18.54
N PHE A 111 10.79 -6.75 -17.83
CA PHE A 111 11.68 -6.88 -16.70
C PHE A 111 10.97 -6.38 -15.45
N LEU A 112 10.65 -7.27 -14.53
CA LEU A 112 10.05 -6.90 -13.26
C LEU A 112 11.14 -6.31 -12.36
N GLY A 113 11.02 -5.03 -12.00
CA GLY A 113 12.01 -4.30 -11.21
C GLY A 113 12.00 -4.68 -9.74
N GLY A 114 10.81 -4.90 -9.19
CA GLY A 114 10.62 -5.32 -7.82
C GLY A 114 9.15 -5.49 -7.45
N ILE A 115 8.90 -6.37 -6.48
CA ILE A 115 7.60 -6.56 -5.82
C ILE A 115 7.76 -6.06 -4.39
N MET A 116 6.99 -5.07 -4.00
CA MET A 116 7.02 -4.43 -2.69
C MET A 116 5.77 -4.81 -1.92
N GLU A 117 5.96 -5.39 -0.74
CA GLU A 117 4.89 -5.76 0.18
C GLU A 117 4.68 -4.64 1.18
N HIS A 118 3.45 -4.11 1.29
CA HIS A 118 3.10 -3.08 2.26
C HIS A 118 3.06 -3.63 3.68
N ILE A 119 3.37 -2.80 4.65
CA ILE A 119 3.38 -3.15 6.08
C ILE A 119 2.07 -2.70 6.73
N GLU A 120 1.56 -1.54 6.36
CA GLU A 120 0.25 -1.05 6.78
C GLU A 120 -0.87 -1.83 6.11
N GLU A 121 -2.03 -1.88 6.78
CA GLU A 121 -3.24 -2.47 6.24
C GLU A 121 -3.73 -1.72 4.99
N ALA A 122 -4.53 -2.41 4.18
CA ALA A 122 -5.16 -1.83 2.99
C ALA A 122 -5.95 -0.56 3.31
N GLY A 123 -5.96 0.38 2.37
CA GLY A 123 -6.65 1.66 2.49
C GLY A 123 -5.75 2.82 2.94
N VAL A 124 -4.51 2.57 3.29
CA VAL A 124 -3.49 3.61 3.45
C VAL A 124 -2.87 3.90 2.08
N HIS A 125 -2.76 5.19 1.71
CA HIS A 125 -2.14 5.57 0.43
C HIS A 125 -0.73 4.98 0.29
N SER A 126 -0.39 4.42 -0.86
CA SER A 126 0.90 3.74 -1.09
C SER A 126 2.13 4.60 -0.81
N GLY A 127 2.00 5.93 -0.96
CA GLY A 127 3.05 6.89 -0.59
C GLY A 127 3.28 7.02 0.92
N ASP A 128 2.27 6.69 1.73
CA ASP A 128 2.29 6.80 3.19
C ASP A 128 2.60 5.46 3.86
N SER A 129 2.42 4.35 3.15
CA SER A 129 2.73 3.01 3.64
C SER A 129 4.22 2.73 3.60
N ALA A 130 4.73 2.08 4.64
CA ALA A 130 6.02 1.40 4.59
C ALA A 130 5.91 0.17 3.68
N CYS A 131 6.99 -0.21 3.01
CA CYS A 131 7.01 -1.44 2.23
C CYS A 131 8.35 -2.14 2.26
N SER A 132 8.31 -3.46 2.16
CA SER A 132 9.49 -4.33 2.12
C SER A 132 9.80 -4.80 0.69
N LEU A 133 11.07 -4.81 0.34
CA LEU A 133 11.62 -5.38 -0.89
C LEU A 133 12.84 -6.25 -0.54
N PRO A 134 12.85 -7.56 -0.85
CA PRO A 134 11.76 -8.35 -1.40
C PRO A 134 10.56 -8.49 -0.45
N PRO A 135 9.42 -8.99 -0.94
CA PRO A 135 8.27 -9.30 -0.10
C PRO A 135 8.63 -10.36 0.95
N ILE A 136 8.04 -10.26 2.15
CA ILE A 136 8.39 -11.10 3.30
C ILE A 136 7.38 -12.21 3.60
N SER A 137 6.10 -12.00 3.24
CA SER A 137 5.04 -12.96 3.52
C SER A 137 4.52 -13.70 2.27
N LEU A 138 4.79 -13.18 1.07
CA LEU A 138 4.30 -13.76 -0.17
C LEU A 138 4.92 -15.13 -0.48
N SER A 139 4.08 -16.08 -0.82
CA SER A 139 4.50 -17.37 -1.34
C SER A 139 5.05 -17.27 -2.77
N LYS A 140 5.85 -18.25 -3.18
CA LYS A 140 6.35 -18.32 -4.57
C LYS A 140 5.22 -18.36 -5.60
N ALA A 141 4.09 -18.99 -5.28
CA ALA A 141 2.93 -19.07 -6.17
C ALA A 141 2.31 -17.68 -6.37
N GLN A 142 2.15 -16.90 -5.31
CA GLN A 142 1.65 -15.53 -5.39
C GLN A 142 2.61 -14.59 -6.16
N ILE A 143 3.92 -14.72 -5.93
CA ILE A 143 4.92 -13.96 -6.68
C ILE A 143 4.83 -14.26 -8.19
N GLU A 144 4.67 -15.52 -8.56
CA GLU A 144 4.53 -15.92 -9.96
C GLU A 144 3.20 -15.49 -10.57
N GLU A 145 2.12 -15.49 -9.80
CA GLU A 145 0.82 -14.96 -10.20
C GLU A 145 0.89 -13.44 -10.46
N ILE A 146 1.53 -12.68 -9.57
CA ILE A 146 1.78 -11.25 -9.72
C ILE A 146 2.61 -10.99 -10.98
N ARG A 147 3.67 -11.77 -11.23
CA ARG A 147 4.50 -11.66 -12.44
C ARG A 147 3.68 -11.82 -13.71
N LYS A 148 2.87 -12.88 -13.79
CA LYS A 148 2.01 -13.16 -14.94
C LYS A 148 0.95 -12.07 -15.15
N SER A 149 0.32 -11.63 -14.06
CA SER A 149 -0.69 -10.58 -14.09
C SER A 149 -0.10 -9.26 -14.57
N THR A 150 1.09 -8.88 -14.07
CA THR A 150 1.80 -7.66 -14.49
C THR A 150 2.16 -7.72 -15.97
N PHE A 151 2.62 -8.87 -16.46
CA PHE A 151 2.91 -9.07 -17.88
C PHE A 151 1.65 -8.93 -18.74
N ALA A 152 0.55 -9.55 -18.33
CA ALA A 152 -0.72 -9.48 -19.06
C ALA A 152 -1.28 -8.04 -19.11
N ILE A 153 -1.21 -7.30 -18.00
CA ILE A 153 -1.61 -5.89 -17.93
C ILE A 153 -0.74 -5.04 -18.85
N GLY A 154 0.59 -5.13 -18.73
CA GLY A 154 1.50 -4.33 -19.53
C GLY A 154 1.35 -4.58 -21.03
N THR A 155 1.13 -5.83 -21.43
CA THR A 155 0.84 -6.22 -22.81
C THR A 155 -0.52 -5.72 -23.27
N GLY A 156 -1.57 -5.90 -22.44
CA GLY A 156 -2.95 -5.51 -22.77
C GLY A 156 -3.13 -3.99 -22.90
N VAL A 157 -2.39 -3.21 -22.12
CA VAL A 157 -2.35 -1.75 -22.17
C VAL A 157 -1.43 -1.26 -23.30
N GLY A 158 -0.42 -2.04 -23.69
CA GLY A 158 0.58 -1.63 -24.69
C GLY A 158 1.65 -0.72 -24.13
N VAL A 159 2.17 -1.05 -22.92
CA VAL A 159 3.16 -0.24 -22.24
C VAL A 159 4.52 -0.30 -22.93
N ILE A 160 5.15 0.87 -23.09
CA ILE A 160 6.56 1.02 -23.47
C ILE A 160 7.23 1.92 -22.43
N GLY A 161 8.16 1.35 -21.67
CA GLY A 161 8.82 2.03 -20.56
C GLY A 161 8.42 1.47 -19.20
N LEU A 162 8.19 2.33 -18.22
CA LEU A 162 7.80 1.95 -16.86
C LEU A 162 6.29 1.73 -16.71
N LEU A 163 5.95 0.71 -15.94
CA LEU A 163 4.62 0.41 -15.45
C LEU A 163 4.71 0.18 -13.94
N ASN A 164 3.85 0.86 -13.18
CA ASN A 164 3.55 0.51 -11.79
C ASN A 164 2.17 -0.14 -11.74
N VAL A 165 2.04 -1.24 -11.02
CA VAL A 165 0.75 -1.90 -10.78
C VAL A 165 0.57 -2.07 -9.28
N GLN A 166 -0.61 -1.70 -8.79
CA GLN A 166 -1.01 -1.92 -7.41
C GLN A 166 -1.97 -3.10 -7.34
N TYR A 167 -1.68 -4.00 -6.43
CA TYR A 167 -2.47 -5.20 -6.15
C TYR A 167 -2.90 -5.22 -4.69
N ALA A 168 -3.93 -6.02 -4.42
CA ALA A 168 -4.29 -6.43 -3.06
C ALA A 168 -4.55 -7.94 -3.04
N ILE A 169 -4.11 -8.61 -1.97
CA ILE A 169 -4.49 -10.00 -1.71
C ILE A 169 -5.46 -10.00 -0.53
N SER A 170 -6.67 -10.49 -0.78
CA SER A 170 -7.69 -10.71 0.22
C SER A 170 -8.24 -12.12 0.06
N GLU A 171 -8.35 -12.88 1.16
CA GLU A 171 -8.82 -14.27 1.14
C GLU A 171 -8.09 -15.18 0.12
N ASN A 172 -6.78 -14.96 -0.06
CA ASN A 172 -5.92 -15.62 -1.06
C ASN A 172 -6.28 -15.34 -2.54
N ILE A 173 -7.09 -14.32 -2.82
CA ILE A 173 -7.41 -13.87 -4.18
C ILE A 173 -6.59 -12.61 -4.46
N LEU A 174 -5.92 -12.58 -5.62
CA LEU A 174 -5.19 -11.43 -6.12
C LEU A 174 -6.14 -10.48 -6.87
N TYR A 175 -6.26 -9.27 -6.38
CA TYR A 175 -7.03 -8.19 -7.01
C TYR A 175 -6.10 -7.15 -7.62
N VAL A 176 -6.43 -6.68 -8.82
CA VAL A 176 -5.77 -5.54 -9.45
C VAL A 176 -6.50 -4.27 -9.02
N LEU A 177 -5.80 -3.37 -8.33
CA LEU A 177 -6.36 -2.09 -7.89
C LEU A 177 -6.25 -1.02 -8.99
N GLU A 178 -5.02 -0.80 -9.48
CA GLU A 178 -4.74 0.16 -10.56
C GLU A 178 -3.45 -0.17 -11.30
N ALA A 179 -3.30 0.39 -12.50
CA ALA A 179 -2.08 0.33 -13.28
C ALA A 179 -1.71 1.73 -13.79
N ASN A 180 -0.47 2.12 -13.54
CA ASN A 180 0.07 3.43 -13.86
C ASN A 180 1.20 3.28 -14.89
N PRO A 181 0.98 3.50 -16.21
CA PRO A 181 1.98 3.33 -17.25
C PRO A 181 2.97 4.52 -17.29
N ARG A 182 3.58 4.79 -16.18
CA ARG A 182 4.52 5.88 -15.91
C ARG A 182 5.47 5.50 -14.77
N ALA A 183 6.50 6.33 -14.54
CA ALA A 183 7.32 6.20 -13.34
C ALA A 183 6.49 6.43 -12.08
N SER A 184 6.65 5.54 -11.11
CA SER A 184 6.05 5.63 -9.78
C SER A 184 7.00 6.34 -8.79
N ARG A 185 6.50 6.65 -7.60
CA ARG A 185 7.33 7.14 -6.50
C ARG A 185 8.26 6.06 -5.93
N THR A 186 7.91 4.79 -6.10
CA THR A 186 8.69 3.64 -5.63
C THR A 186 9.91 3.32 -6.52
N VAL A 187 9.94 3.78 -7.78
CA VAL A 187 11.07 3.56 -8.70
C VAL A 187 12.44 3.96 -8.11
N PRO A 188 12.61 5.11 -7.43
CA PRO A 188 13.87 5.45 -6.79
C PRO A 188 14.25 4.48 -5.65
N PHE A 189 13.28 4.04 -4.85
CA PHE A 189 13.48 3.06 -3.79
C PHE A 189 13.92 1.71 -4.37
N VAL A 190 13.17 1.15 -5.33
CA VAL A 190 13.51 -0.10 -6.01
C VAL A 190 14.89 -0.02 -6.64
N SER A 191 15.20 1.09 -7.33
CA SER A 191 16.51 1.28 -7.97
C SER A 191 17.66 1.29 -6.97
N LYS A 192 17.49 1.90 -5.79
CA LYS A 192 18.50 1.91 -4.73
C LYS A 192 18.65 0.54 -4.07
N ALA A 193 17.53 -0.12 -3.80
CA ALA A 193 17.51 -1.43 -3.13
C ALA A 193 18.15 -2.53 -4.00
N THR A 194 17.91 -2.50 -5.31
CA THR A 194 18.39 -3.52 -6.25
C THR A 194 19.72 -3.16 -6.93
N GLY A 195 20.15 -1.89 -6.88
CA GLY A 195 21.27 -1.39 -7.62
C GLY A 195 21.01 -1.20 -9.13
N ILE A 196 19.76 -1.40 -9.59
CA ILE A 196 19.36 -1.30 -11.00
C ILE A 196 18.66 0.03 -11.24
N SER A 197 19.23 0.91 -12.07
CA SER A 197 18.62 2.20 -12.39
C SER A 197 17.45 2.04 -13.37
N LEU A 198 16.25 1.78 -12.85
CA LEU A 198 15.03 1.58 -13.65
C LEU A 198 14.71 2.80 -14.53
N ALA A 199 14.90 4.01 -14.02
CA ALA A 199 14.64 5.23 -14.78
C ALA A 199 15.58 5.37 -16.01
N LYS A 200 16.88 5.04 -15.86
CA LYS A 200 17.82 5.05 -16.99
C LYS A 200 17.49 3.96 -18.00
N ALA A 201 17.14 2.75 -17.54
CA ALA A 201 16.72 1.65 -18.41
C ALA A 201 15.44 2.03 -19.17
N CYS A 202 14.44 2.61 -18.48
CA CYS A 202 13.21 3.12 -19.08
C CYS A 202 13.48 4.14 -20.19
N SER A 203 14.34 5.14 -19.94
CA SER A 203 14.65 6.17 -20.94
C SER A 203 15.27 5.56 -22.20
N ARG A 204 16.10 4.54 -22.06
CA ARG A 204 16.68 3.80 -23.20
C ARG A 204 15.64 2.97 -23.95
N ILE A 205 14.72 2.32 -23.22
CA ILE A 205 13.62 1.57 -23.82
C ILE A 205 12.71 2.51 -24.63
N MET A 206 12.39 3.67 -24.10
CA MET A 206 11.57 4.68 -24.80
C MET A 206 12.26 5.22 -26.09
N LEU A 207 13.59 5.13 -26.16
CA LEU A 207 14.39 5.45 -27.34
C LEU A 207 14.61 4.23 -28.27
N GLY A 208 13.96 3.10 -28.01
CA GLY A 208 13.98 1.91 -28.87
C GLY A 208 15.00 0.84 -28.48
N THR A 209 15.69 0.96 -27.35
CA THR A 209 16.59 -0.11 -26.86
C THR A 209 15.76 -1.24 -26.26
N SER A 210 15.97 -2.49 -26.69
CA SER A 210 15.24 -3.63 -26.12
C SER A 210 15.79 -4.05 -24.75
N ILE A 211 14.94 -4.71 -23.94
CA ILE A 211 15.36 -5.34 -22.67
C ILE A 211 16.48 -6.35 -22.91
N LYS A 212 16.40 -7.14 -23.99
CA LYS A 212 17.46 -8.07 -24.40
C LYS A 212 18.79 -7.36 -24.61
N GLN A 213 18.81 -6.20 -25.25
CA GLN A 213 20.02 -5.40 -25.44
C GLN A 213 20.55 -4.84 -24.11
N LEU A 214 19.66 -4.32 -23.24
CA LEU A 214 20.04 -3.84 -21.91
C LEU A 214 20.68 -4.95 -21.04
N ARG A 215 20.20 -6.19 -21.18
CA ARG A 215 20.81 -7.37 -20.54
C ARG A 215 22.20 -7.68 -21.14
N ALA A 216 22.36 -7.62 -22.45
CA ALA A 216 23.65 -7.85 -23.12
C ALA A 216 24.70 -6.82 -22.72
N GLU A 217 24.31 -5.59 -22.47
CA GLU A 217 25.18 -4.49 -22.04
C GLU A 217 25.41 -4.45 -20.52
N GLY A 218 24.76 -5.32 -19.73
CA GLY A 218 24.90 -5.38 -18.27
C GLY A 218 24.18 -4.27 -17.52
N VAL A 219 23.26 -3.53 -18.18
CA VAL A 219 22.39 -2.54 -17.54
C VAL A 219 21.31 -3.24 -16.71
N LEU A 220 20.81 -4.37 -17.23
CA LEU A 220 19.93 -5.29 -16.52
C LEU A 220 20.64 -6.62 -16.26
N PRO A 221 20.25 -7.38 -15.22
CA PRO A 221 20.79 -8.72 -14.97
C PRO A 221 20.67 -9.61 -16.20
N LYS A 222 21.70 -10.42 -16.45
CA LYS A 222 21.74 -11.33 -17.60
C LYS A 222 20.58 -12.34 -17.58
N PHE A 223 20.19 -12.80 -16.40
CA PHE A 223 19.08 -13.73 -16.16
C PHE A 223 18.25 -13.25 -14.98
N GLY A 224 16.98 -13.66 -14.94
CA GLY A 224 16.07 -13.33 -13.87
C GLY A 224 15.58 -11.87 -13.90
N ASP A 225 14.93 -11.47 -12.83
CA ASP A 225 14.42 -10.12 -12.61
C ASP A 225 14.30 -9.80 -11.11
N GLY A 226 13.70 -8.66 -10.76
CA GLY A 226 13.58 -8.19 -9.38
C GLY A 226 12.59 -8.98 -8.50
N ALA A 227 11.85 -9.96 -9.05
CA ALA A 227 11.03 -10.87 -8.26
C ALA A 227 11.77 -12.14 -7.84
N ASP A 228 12.96 -12.38 -8.40
CA ASP A 228 13.74 -13.56 -8.04
C ASP A 228 14.41 -13.33 -6.67
N GLN A 229 13.97 -14.11 -5.68
CA GLN A 229 14.55 -14.06 -4.34
C GLN A 229 15.97 -14.65 -4.34
N ILE A 230 16.96 -13.81 -4.25
CA ILE A 230 18.37 -14.22 -4.12
C ILE A 230 18.63 -14.54 -2.64
N LYS A 231 19.01 -15.79 -2.35
CA LYS A 231 19.33 -16.22 -0.99
C LYS A 231 20.45 -15.36 -0.41
N GLY A 232 20.19 -14.72 0.73
CA GLY A 232 21.15 -13.85 1.41
C GLY A 232 21.21 -12.42 0.86
N ALA A 233 20.38 -12.06 -0.11
CA ALA A 233 20.23 -10.67 -0.50
C ALA A 233 19.69 -9.83 0.67
N PRO A 234 20.13 -8.58 0.80
CA PRO A 234 19.60 -7.70 1.84
C PRO A 234 18.12 -7.40 1.61
N ILE A 235 17.43 -7.13 2.71
CA ILE A 235 16.05 -6.64 2.72
C ILE A 235 16.11 -5.12 2.83
N ALA A 236 15.39 -4.43 1.96
CA ALA A 236 15.20 -3.00 2.01
C ALA A 236 13.77 -2.68 2.47
N VAL A 237 13.64 -1.72 3.36
CA VAL A 237 12.35 -1.20 3.80
C VAL A 237 12.27 0.29 3.47
N LYS A 238 11.23 0.68 2.73
CA LYS A 238 10.85 2.07 2.54
C LYS A 238 9.99 2.51 3.71
N GLU A 239 10.21 3.70 4.23
CA GLU A 239 9.38 4.32 5.25
C GLU A 239 8.99 5.73 4.83
N ALA A 240 7.75 6.13 5.07
CA ALA A 240 7.25 7.45 4.76
C ALA A 240 7.70 8.50 5.78
N VAL A 241 8.00 9.71 5.32
CA VAL A 241 8.25 10.85 6.20
C VAL A 241 6.94 11.63 6.35
N LEU A 242 6.36 11.56 7.56
CA LEU A 242 5.08 12.16 7.91
C LEU A 242 5.30 13.39 8.82
N PRO A 243 5.10 14.62 8.32
CA PRO A 243 5.49 15.85 9.05
C PRO A 243 4.41 16.34 10.02
N PHE A 244 3.67 15.44 10.70
CA PHE A 244 2.56 15.79 11.59
C PHE A 244 2.94 16.78 12.69
N GLY A 245 4.17 16.70 13.22
CA GLY A 245 4.65 17.63 14.24
C GLY A 245 4.80 19.09 13.77
N ARG A 246 4.72 19.35 12.46
CA ARG A 246 4.80 20.70 11.88
C ARG A 246 3.42 21.33 11.65
N PHE A 247 2.36 20.54 11.68
CA PHE A 247 1.00 20.98 11.37
C PHE A 247 0.09 20.72 12.56
N THR A 248 -0.21 21.76 13.31
CA THR A 248 -1.11 21.67 14.47
C THR A 248 -2.55 21.39 14.01
N GLY A 249 -3.21 20.41 14.65
CA GLY A 249 -4.62 20.10 14.40
C GLY A 249 -4.89 19.20 13.17
N VAL A 250 -3.85 18.72 12.50
CA VAL A 250 -4.01 17.74 11.42
C VAL A 250 -4.21 16.36 12.03
N ASP A 251 -5.21 15.64 11.53
CA ASP A 251 -5.42 14.23 11.89
C ASP A 251 -4.23 13.38 11.44
N SER A 252 -3.66 12.65 12.39
CA SER A 252 -2.51 11.76 12.14
C SER A 252 -2.92 10.36 11.69
N VAL A 253 -4.21 10.03 11.66
CA VAL A 253 -4.70 8.75 11.15
C VAL A 253 -4.46 8.68 9.65
N LEU A 254 -3.75 7.64 9.20
CA LEU A 254 -3.49 7.40 7.79
C LEU A 254 -4.74 6.87 7.10
N GLY A 255 -4.85 7.13 5.81
CA GLY A 255 -5.99 6.74 4.99
C GLY A 255 -5.64 6.85 3.50
N PRO A 256 -6.64 6.84 2.63
CA PRO A 256 -6.42 6.84 1.18
C PRO A 256 -5.84 8.15 0.64
N GLU A 257 -5.92 9.26 1.39
CA GLU A 257 -5.31 10.53 1.02
C GLU A 257 -3.87 10.62 1.49
N MET A 258 -2.94 10.92 0.57
CA MET A 258 -1.51 11.01 0.85
C MET A 258 -1.15 12.19 1.76
N LYS A 259 -0.41 11.92 2.84
CA LYS A 259 0.05 12.89 3.85
C LYS A 259 1.58 13.00 3.92
N SER A 260 2.31 12.05 3.33
CA SER A 260 3.78 12.03 3.34
C SER A 260 4.39 13.13 2.48
N THR A 261 5.57 13.61 2.88
CA THR A 261 6.35 14.63 2.16
C THR A 261 7.67 14.10 1.61
N GLY A 262 8.02 12.87 1.93
CA GLY A 262 9.24 12.21 1.51
C GLY A 262 9.28 10.76 1.98
N GLU A 263 10.39 10.10 1.68
CA GLU A 263 10.61 8.72 2.06
C GLU A 263 12.09 8.47 2.41
N VAL A 264 12.33 7.49 3.25
CA VAL A 264 13.66 6.99 3.60
C VAL A 264 13.75 5.49 3.35
N MET A 265 14.96 4.94 3.34
CA MET A 265 15.21 3.52 3.17
C MET A 265 16.09 2.99 4.28
N GLY A 266 15.64 1.93 4.95
CA GLY A 266 16.48 1.06 5.76
C GLY A 266 16.88 -0.20 4.98
N ILE A 267 18.11 -0.66 5.13
CA ILE A 267 18.60 -1.89 4.50
C ILE A 267 19.42 -2.72 5.47
N ASP A 268 19.10 -4.01 5.54
CA ASP A 268 19.81 -4.97 6.39
C ASP A 268 19.64 -6.42 5.90
N SER A 269 20.32 -7.36 6.53
CA SER A 269 20.18 -8.79 6.29
C SER A 269 18.88 -9.39 6.86
N SER A 270 18.20 -8.68 7.75
CA SER A 270 16.92 -9.08 8.33
C SER A 270 15.88 -7.97 8.22
N PHE A 271 14.61 -8.37 8.05
CA PHE A 271 13.50 -7.43 7.97
C PHE A 271 13.41 -6.52 9.21
N GLY A 272 13.49 -7.08 10.42
CA GLY A 272 13.37 -6.31 11.65
C GLY A 272 14.43 -5.20 11.78
N MET A 273 15.68 -5.47 11.37
CA MET A 273 16.74 -4.46 11.37
C MET A 273 16.59 -3.44 10.25
N ALA A 274 16.18 -3.88 9.05
CA ALA A 274 15.89 -2.96 7.94
C ALA A 274 14.74 -2.00 8.32
N PHE A 275 13.67 -2.53 8.91
CA PHE A 275 12.54 -1.75 9.42
C PHE A 275 12.98 -0.77 10.53
N ALA A 276 13.74 -1.22 11.52
CA ALA A 276 14.25 -0.34 12.59
C ALA A 276 15.12 0.81 12.03
N LYS A 277 15.93 0.54 11.00
CA LYS A 277 16.74 1.56 10.32
C LYS A 277 15.86 2.56 9.57
N SER A 278 14.81 2.10 8.87
CA SER A 278 13.89 3.01 8.16
C SER A 278 13.13 3.90 9.14
N GLN A 279 12.62 3.34 10.24
CA GLN A 279 11.98 4.10 11.32
C GLN A 279 12.92 5.17 11.91
N SER A 280 14.17 4.80 12.18
CA SER A 280 15.17 5.74 12.69
C SER A 280 15.50 6.87 11.70
N GLY A 281 15.36 6.61 10.40
CA GLY A 281 15.54 7.62 9.36
C GLY A 281 14.33 8.55 9.18
N ALA A 282 13.12 8.03 9.41
CA ALA A 282 11.87 8.77 9.23
C ALA A 282 11.54 9.66 10.43
N TYR A 283 11.84 9.21 11.64
CA TYR A 283 11.48 9.89 12.88
C TYR A 283 12.68 10.55 13.56
N ALA A 284 12.57 11.85 13.83
CA ALA A 284 13.58 12.57 14.59
C ALA A 284 13.70 11.98 16.01
N GLY A 285 14.89 11.47 16.36
CA GLY A 285 15.13 10.79 17.64
C GLY A 285 15.09 9.27 17.58
N GLY A 286 14.69 8.67 16.45
CA GLY A 286 14.65 7.23 16.25
C GLY A 286 13.59 6.51 17.10
N LEU A 287 13.70 5.18 17.18
CA LEU A 287 12.81 4.36 17.97
C LEU A 287 13.08 4.55 19.48
N PRO A 288 12.02 4.65 20.32
CA PRO A 288 12.18 4.73 21.78
C PRO A 288 12.86 3.46 22.31
N LEU A 289 13.87 3.64 23.15
CA LEU A 289 14.60 2.53 23.80
C LEU A 289 14.14 2.27 25.25
N LYS A 290 13.26 3.11 25.77
CA LYS A 290 12.67 3.05 27.13
C LYS A 290 11.38 3.89 27.18
N GLY A 291 10.58 3.68 28.18
CA GLY A 291 9.38 4.49 28.43
C GLY A 291 8.12 3.66 28.53
N ASN A 292 7.03 4.22 28.06
CA ASN A 292 5.70 3.64 28.16
C ASN A 292 5.23 3.16 26.77
N VAL A 293 4.61 1.99 26.75
CA VAL A 293 3.99 1.41 25.56
C VAL A 293 2.49 1.30 25.80
N PHE A 294 1.70 1.92 24.92
CA PHE A 294 0.26 1.69 24.88
C PHE A 294 -0.05 0.53 23.93
N VAL A 295 -0.84 -0.42 24.42
CA VAL A 295 -1.24 -1.61 23.66
C VAL A 295 -2.75 -1.70 23.59
N SER A 296 -3.27 -1.72 22.38
CA SER A 296 -4.68 -2.02 22.09
C SER A 296 -4.73 -2.97 20.90
N ALA A 297 -5.27 -4.17 21.10
CA ALA A 297 -5.30 -5.21 20.08
C ALA A 297 -6.67 -5.82 19.93
N ALA A 298 -7.03 -6.16 18.69
CA ALA A 298 -8.18 -6.99 18.39
C ALA A 298 -7.99 -8.42 18.94
N ASP A 299 -9.08 -9.09 19.26
CA ASP A 299 -8.99 -10.43 19.90
C ASP A 299 -8.22 -11.45 19.04
N LYS A 300 -8.33 -11.36 17.72
CA LYS A 300 -7.62 -12.23 16.76
C LYS A 300 -6.09 -12.07 16.79
N ASP A 301 -5.59 -10.89 17.19
CA ASP A 301 -4.15 -10.55 17.13
C ASP A 301 -3.43 -10.74 18.46
N LYS A 302 -4.17 -10.90 19.56
CA LYS A 302 -3.62 -10.94 20.91
C LYS A 302 -2.57 -12.04 21.11
N GLU A 303 -2.84 -13.26 20.62
CA GLU A 303 -1.93 -14.39 20.77
C GLU A 303 -0.58 -14.15 20.06
N ASN A 304 -0.61 -13.60 18.87
CA ASN A 304 0.60 -13.30 18.09
C ASN A 304 1.43 -12.17 18.70
N MET A 305 0.77 -11.22 19.34
CA MET A 305 1.40 -10.05 19.94
C MET A 305 2.16 -10.35 21.23
N ILE A 306 1.81 -11.43 21.97
CA ILE A 306 2.36 -11.68 23.30
C ILE A 306 3.88 -11.85 23.30
N ILE A 307 4.46 -12.39 22.22
CA ILE A 307 5.89 -12.57 22.07
C ILE A 307 6.60 -11.21 22.06
N ALA A 308 6.06 -10.25 21.31
CA ALA A 308 6.61 -8.89 21.24
C ALA A 308 6.49 -8.16 22.59
N ILE A 309 5.33 -8.28 23.26
CA ILE A 309 5.10 -7.66 24.57
C ILE A 309 6.09 -8.20 25.62
N LYS A 310 6.32 -9.51 25.66
CA LYS A 310 7.31 -10.11 26.57
C LYS A 310 8.73 -9.58 26.33
N LYS A 311 9.11 -9.37 25.07
CA LYS A 311 10.40 -8.76 24.73
C LYS A 311 10.49 -7.32 25.19
N LEU A 312 9.43 -6.53 25.02
CA LEU A 312 9.37 -5.14 25.49
C LEU A 312 9.43 -5.06 27.03
N GLU A 313 8.77 -6.00 27.74
CA GLU A 313 8.88 -6.10 29.20
C GLU A 313 10.31 -6.38 29.64
N GLN A 314 11.01 -7.32 28.99
CA GLN A 314 12.42 -7.63 29.27
C GLN A 314 13.35 -6.43 29.01
N LEU A 315 12.97 -5.54 28.08
CA LEU A 315 13.67 -4.29 27.80
C LEU A 315 13.33 -3.16 28.80
N GLY A 316 12.42 -3.41 29.76
CA GLY A 316 12.08 -2.48 30.83
C GLY A 316 11.03 -1.44 30.45
N PHE A 317 10.21 -1.67 29.41
CA PHE A 317 9.08 -0.82 29.11
C PHE A 317 7.92 -1.01 30.09
N ASN A 318 7.19 0.06 30.38
CA ASN A 318 5.95 0.02 31.12
C ASN A 318 4.76 -0.07 30.15
N PHE A 319 3.69 -0.77 30.58
CA PHE A 319 2.53 -0.99 29.71
C PHE A 319 1.30 -0.24 30.17
N TYR A 320 0.61 0.34 29.19
CA TYR A 320 -0.74 0.86 29.26
C TYR A 320 -1.57 0.10 28.23
N ALA A 321 -2.77 -0.32 28.58
CA ALA A 321 -3.59 -1.10 27.65
C ALA A 321 -5.09 -0.84 27.83
N THR A 322 -5.87 -1.02 26.76
CA THR A 322 -7.32 -1.12 26.88
C THR A 322 -7.73 -2.33 27.69
N LYS A 323 -8.87 -2.28 28.38
CA LYS A 323 -9.28 -3.30 29.37
C LYS A 323 -9.14 -4.74 28.84
N GLY A 324 -9.69 -5.07 27.69
CA GLY A 324 -9.63 -6.43 27.13
C GLY A 324 -8.22 -6.88 26.79
N THR A 325 -7.34 -5.95 26.36
CA THR A 325 -5.93 -6.23 26.12
C THR A 325 -5.16 -6.37 27.44
N ALA A 326 -5.44 -5.51 28.43
CA ALA A 326 -4.83 -5.59 29.77
C ALA A 326 -5.15 -6.92 30.46
N ASP A 327 -6.41 -7.36 30.41
CA ASP A 327 -6.83 -8.65 30.97
C ASP A 327 -6.12 -9.83 30.30
N PHE A 328 -5.90 -9.74 28.97
CA PHE A 328 -5.18 -10.76 28.22
C PHE A 328 -3.68 -10.83 28.61
N ILE A 329 -2.97 -9.70 28.57
CA ILE A 329 -1.53 -9.69 28.90
C ILE A 329 -1.28 -10.02 30.37
N PHE A 330 -2.22 -9.68 31.28
CA PHE A 330 -2.15 -10.06 32.68
C PHE A 330 -2.16 -11.59 32.89
N LYS A 331 -2.97 -12.32 32.12
CA LYS A 331 -2.98 -13.81 32.12
C LYS A 331 -1.62 -14.38 31.74
N HIS A 332 -0.80 -13.63 31.02
CA HIS A 332 0.57 -14.02 30.64
C HIS A 332 1.65 -13.46 31.57
N GLY A 333 1.25 -12.94 32.74
CA GLY A 333 2.14 -12.48 33.81
C GLY A 333 2.60 -11.02 33.67
N ILE A 334 2.14 -10.27 32.69
CA ILE A 334 2.57 -8.89 32.41
C ILE A 334 1.58 -7.89 33.01
N LYS A 335 2.11 -6.95 33.80
CA LYS A 335 1.32 -5.90 34.43
C LYS A 335 1.17 -4.71 33.48
N SER A 336 -0.04 -4.12 33.44
CA SER A 336 -0.33 -2.91 32.68
C SER A 336 -1.29 -1.99 33.43
N LYS A 337 -1.21 -0.70 33.15
CA LYS A 337 -2.20 0.27 33.58
C LYS A 337 -3.36 0.29 32.57
N VAL A 338 -4.59 0.13 33.05
CA VAL A 338 -5.77 0.12 32.18
C VAL A 338 -6.11 1.55 31.77
N LEU A 339 -6.27 1.78 30.46
CA LEU A 339 -6.83 3.01 29.88
C LEU A 339 -8.18 2.74 29.27
N ARG A 340 -9.07 3.74 29.34
CA ARG A 340 -10.37 3.69 28.65
C ARG A 340 -10.19 3.87 27.15
N LYS A 341 -11.08 3.28 26.37
CA LYS A 341 -11.18 3.59 24.94
C LYS A 341 -11.71 5.03 24.75
N VAL A 342 -11.29 5.70 23.68
CA VAL A 342 -11.77 7.05 23.34
C VAL A 342 -13.31 7.11 23.26
N GLN A 343 -13.93 6.03 22.78
CA GLN A 343 -15.39 5.86 22.68
C GLN A 343 -16.12 5.84 24.05
N ASP A 344 -15.41 5.57 25.14
CA ASP A 344 -15.99 5.42 26.49
C ASP A 344 -16.06 6.75 27.27
N GLY A 345 -15.75 7.88 26.63
CA GLY A 345 -15.85 9.23 27.18
C GLY A 345 -14.51 9.98 27.24
N PRO A 346 -14.53 11.28 27.60
CA PRO A 346 -13.34 12.10 27.56
C PRO A 346 -12.25 11.55 28.47
N LEU A 347 -11.05 11.45 27.93
CA LEU A 347 -9.79 11.14 28.64
C LEU A 347 -9.43 12.32 29.54
N ALA A 348 -10.24 12.63 30.53
CA ALA A 348 -9.92 13.68 31.48
C ALA A 348 -8.73 13.24 32.35
N GLY A 349 -7.52 13.70 31.99
CA GLY A 349 -6.37 13.74 32.89
C GLY A 349 -5.60 12.44 33.10
N GLU A 350 -5.71 11.41 32.24
CA GLU A 350 -5.06 10.11 32.45
C GLU A 350 -3.86 9.81 31.54
N ILE A 351 -3.46 10.73 30.65
CA ILE A 351 -2.24 10.61 29.82
C ILE A 351 -1.28 11.72 30.15
#